data_5f5ae4e50729d70bd031fa9663b96b12
#
_entry.id   5f5ae4e50729d70bd031fa9663b96b12
#
_cell.length_a   1.000
_cell.length_b   1.000
_cell.length_c   1.000
_cell.angle_alpha   90.00
_cell.angle_beta   90.00
_cell.angle_gamma   90.00
#
_symmetry.space_group_name_H-M   'P 1'
#
loop_
_entity.id
_entity.type
_entity.pdbx_description
1 polymer ?
#
loop_
_entity_poly.entity_id
_entity_poly.type
_entity_poly.pdbx_seq_one_letter_code
_entity_poly.pdbx_strand_id
1 'polypeptide(L)'
;MIIISIADQKLYKLDEMGKETASYIISSAKRGIGQAEGSYQTPLGLHYITELYGHAARLNTVFVGRMPTGEIYSAELAKAFPDRDWILTRIIRFSGLEPGFNQGGNVDTYDRYIYIHGCPDGTKLGEAGSHGCIRMSNSDLTILFDSVIMGEIIYITAAEFDNSILLEINNKTKNFVYTDEDL
;
A
#
# COMPACT_ATOMS: atom_id res chain seq x y z
N MET A 1 -2.91 -9.98 8.66
CA MET A 1 -3.80 -9.05 7.93
C MET A 1 -3.34 -7.62 8.15
N ILE A 2 -3.55 -6.77 7.15
CA ILE A 2 -3.22 -5.33 7.19
C ILE A 2 -4.50 -4.51 7.10
N ILE A 3 -4.63 -3.46 7.90
CA ILE A 3 -5.67 -2.42 7.76
C ILE A 3 -5.00 -1.09 7.48
N ILE A 4 -5.46 -0.36 6.47
CA ILE A 4 -5.01 0.98 6.13
C ILE A 4 -6.17 1.94 6.38
N SER A 5 -6.06 2.75 7.43
CA SER A 5 -7.01 3.81 7.75
C SER A 5 -6.58 5.13 7.09
N ILE A 6 -7.42 5.63 6.21
CA ILE A 6 -7.19 6.94 5.56
C ILE A 6 -7.44 8.08 6.55
N ALA A 7 -8.41 7.94 7.46
CA ALA A 7 -8.65 8.94 8.50
C ALA A 7 -7.48 9.09 9.46
N ASP A 8 -6.89 7.95 9.91
CA ASP A 8 -5.75 7.96 10.83
C ASP A 8 -4.42 8.28 10.14
N GLN A 9 -4.33 8.14 8.80
CA GLN A 9 -3.08 8.09 8.04
C GLN A 9 -2.10 7.08 8.64
N LYS A 10 -2.64 5.87 8.94
CA LYS A 10 -1.90 4.76 9.54
C LYS A 10 -2.18 3.44 8.85
N LEU A 11 -1.19 2.58 8.88
CA LEU A 11 -1.26 1.17 8.56
C LEU A 11 -1.14 0.37 9.86
N TYR A 12 -2.06 -0.55 10.09
CA TYR A 12 -2.11 -1.45 11.23
C TYR A 12 -1.85 -2.88 10.76
N LYS A 13 -0.89 -3.56 11.39
CA LYS A 13 -0.63 -4.98 11.19
C LYS A 13 -1.32 -5.76 12.30
N LEU A 14 -2.15 -6.74 11.92
CA LEU A 14 -2.90 -7.57 12.85
C LEU A 14 -2.45 -9.02 12.74
N ASP A 15 -2.50 -9.73 13.86
CA ASP A 15 -2.34 -11.18 13.90
C ASP A 15 -3.62 -11.92 13.44
N GLU A 16 -3.61 -13.26 13.49
CA GLU A 16 -4.73 -14.11 13.09
C GLU A 16 -5.97 -13.95 13.99
N MET A 17 -5.79 -13.44 15.21
CA MET A 17 -6.87 -13.16 16.16
C MET A 17 -7.45 -11.74 16.01
N GLY A 18 -6.92 -10.94 15.07
CA GLY A 18 -7.33 -9.56 14.86
C GLY A 18 -6.70 -8.56 15.83
N LYS A 19 -5.70 -8.98 16.63
CA LYS A 19 -5.00 -8.09 17.55
C LYS A 19 -3.91 -7.32 16.84
N GLU A 20 -3.83 -6.01 17.07
CA GLU A 20 -2.73 -5.17 16.58
C GLU A 20 -1.38 -5.65 17.10
N THR A 21 -0.45 -5.90 16.18
CA THR A 21 0.94 -6.29 16.47
C THR A 21 1.93 -5.17 16.14
N ALA A 22 1.58 -4.29 15.21
CA ALA A 22 2.35 -3.10 14.87
C ALA A 22 1.45 -2.05 14.20
N SER A 23 1.85 -0.78 14.28
CA SER A 23 1.25 0.29 13.48
C SER A 23 2.32 1.24 12.96
N TYR A 24 2.06 1.83 11.79
CA TYR A 24 3.00 2.67 11.05
C TYR A 24 2.29 3.91 10.52
N ILE A 25 2.98 5.05 10.57
CA ILE A 25 2.50 6.28 9.95
C ILE A 25 2.67 6.18 8.43
N ILE A 26 1.63 6.56 7.69
CA ILE A 26 1.63 6.53 6.23
C ILE A 26 1.27 7.90 5.63
N SER A 27 1.34 7.98 4.29
CA SER A 27 0.74 9.07 3.52
C SER A 27 -0.03 8.47 2.35
N SER A 28 -1.35 8.69 2.33
CA SER A 28 -2.24 8.31 1.23
C SER A 28 -2.34 9.40 0.16
N ALA A 29 -3.23 9.25 -0.83
CA ALA A 29 -3.37 10.19 -1.93
C ALA A 29 -3.83 11.57 -1.50
N LYS A 30 -3.16 12.63 -1.99
CA LYS A 30 -3.55 14.04 -1.80
C LYS A 30 -4.95 14.33 -2.34
N ARG A 31 -5.39 13.62 -3.39
CA ARG A 31 -6.73 13.75 -3.98
C ARG A 31 -7.79 12.93 -3.26
N GLY A 32 -7.46 12.36 -2.08
CA GLY A 32 -8.39 11.57 -1.28
C GLY A 32 -8.58 10.15 -1.81
N ILE A 33 -9.77 9.60 -1.60
CA ILE A 33 -10.15 8.21 -1.89
C ILE A 33 -10.93 8.09 -3.20
N GLY A 34 -10.70 7.01 -3.95
CA GLY A 34 -11.45 6.73 -5.18
C GLY A 34 -10.85 5.60 -6.01
N GLN A 35 -11.74 4.96 -6.78
CA GLN A 35 -11.43 3.72 -7.51
C GLN A 35 -10.99 3.96 -8.95
N ALA A 36 -11.40 5.08 -9.58
CA ALA A 36 -11.23 5.26 -11.01
C ALA A 36 -9.76 5.41 -11.43
N GLU A 37 -9.40 4.80 -12.54
CA GLU A 37 -8.13 4.99 -13.22
C GLU A 37 -7.92 6.48 -13.55
N GLY A 38 -6.68 6.98 -13.42
CA GLY A 38 -6.34 8.37 -13.67
C GLY A 38 -6.84 9.37 -12.61
N SER A 39 -7.54 8.91 -11.57
CA SER A 39 -8.04 9.79 -10.49
C SER A 39 -6.94 10.32 -9.57
N TYR A 40 -5.80 9.64 -9.48
CA TYR A 40 -4.74 9.88 -8.49
C TYR A 40 -5.24 9.79 -7.05
N GLN A 41 -6.24 8.94 -6.80
CA GLN A 41 -6.85 8.68 -5.50
C GLN A 41 -6.46 7.30 -4.97
N THR A 42 -6.47 7.13 -3.65
CA THR A 42 -6.23 5.81 -3.02
C THR A 42 -7.51 4.97 -3.07
N PRO A 43 -7.45 3.73 -3.58
CA PRO A 43 -8.61 2.84 -3.62
C PRO A 43 -8.99 2.37 -2.23
N LEU A 44 -10.28 2.05 -2.03
CA LEU A 44 -10.83 1.46 -0.81
C LEU A 44 -11.16 -0.02 -1.01
N GLY A 45 -11.43 -0.70 0.11
CA GLY A 45 -11.98 -2.05 0.16
C GLY A 45 -10.94 -3.13 0.37
N LEU A 46 -11.33 -4.37 0.05
CA LEU A 46 -10.52 -5.56 0.21
C LEU A 46 -9.52 -5.71 -0.94
N HIS A 47 -8.29 -6.02 -0.56
CA HIS A 47 -7.18 -6.31 -1.44
C HIS A 47 -6.36 -7.49 -0.89
N TYR A 48 -5.43 -7.99 -1.67
CA TYR A 48 -4.44 -8.98 -1.24
C TYR A 48 -3.08 -8.68 -1.85
N ILE A 49 -2.01 -9.06 -1.13
CA ILE A 49 -0.64 -8.86 -1.61
C ILE A 49 -0.36 -9.84 -2.75
N THR A 50 0.01 -9.30 -3.91
CA THR A 50 0.33 -10.09 -5.11
C THR A 50 1.81 -10.29 -5.31
N GLU A 51 2.62 -9.26 -5.03
CA GLU A 51 4.04 -9.26 -5.36
C GLU A 51 4.85 -8.41 -4.37
N LEU A 52 6.06 -8.86 -4.10
CA LEU A 52 7.03 -8.21 -3.21
C LEU A 52 8.32 -7.92 -3.97
N TYR A 53 8.70 -6.65 -4.11
CA TYR A 53 9.90 -6.25 -4.83
C TYR A 53 10.93 -5.62 -3.92
N GLY A 54 12.21 -5.94 -4.17
CA GLY A 54 13.33 -5.34 -3.48
C GLY A 54 13.81 -6.11 -2.25
N HIS A 55 13.52 -7.40 -2.11
CA HIS A 55 13.88 -8.23 -0.94
C HIS A 55 15.35 -8.06 -0.50
N ALA A 56 16.31 -8.03 -1.43
CA ALA A 56 17.73 -7.83 -1.17
C ALA A 56 18.22 -6.40 -1.47
N ALA A 57 17.32 -5.46 -1.79
CA ALA A 57 17.73 -4.11 -2.14
C ALA A 57 18.20 -3.34 -0.90
N ARG A 58 19.20 -2.48 -1.09
CA ARG A 58 19.67 -1.54 -0.06
C ARG A 58 18.58 -0.52 0.26
N LEU A 59 18.59 0.04 1.47
CA LEU A 59 17.77 1.21 1.79
C LEU A 59 18.01 2.33 0.76
N ASN A 60 16.95 3.06 0.44
CA ASN A 60 16.96 4.13 -0.54
C ASN A 60 17.24 3.70 -2.00
N THR A 61 17.24 2.39 -2.31
CA THR A 61 17.25 1.93 -3.70
C THR A 61 16.06 2.54 -4.44
N VAL A 62 16.33 3.15 -5.60
CA VAL A 62 15.31 3.77 -6.44
C VAL A 62 14.70 2.74 -7.37
N PHE A 63 13.36 2.73 -7.46
CA PHE A 63 12.61 1.86 -8.37
C PHE A 63 11.87 2.68 -9.43
N VAL A 64 11.88 2.17 -10.65
CA VAL A 64 11.03 2.62 -11.75
C VAL A 64 10.40 1.40 -12.41
N GLY A 65 9.09 1.40 -12.61
CA GLY A 65 8.37 0.25 -13.15
C GLY A 65 8.60 -1.04 -12.35
N ARG A 66 8.76 -0.96 -11.04
CA ARG A 66 9.05 -2.04 -10.08
C ARG A 66 10.45 -2.68 -10.22
N MET A 67 11.30 -2.12 -11.08
CA MET A 67 12.68 -2.56 -11.25
C MET A 67 13.64 -1.61 -10.56
N PRO A 68 14.68 -2.10 -9.85
CA PRO A 68 15.72 -1.22 -9.30
C PRO A 68 16.51 -0.58 -10.44
N THR A 69 16.72 0.73 -10.35
CA THR A 69 17.45 1.49 -11.38
C THR A 69 18.97 1.42 -11.22
N GLY A 70 19.45 0.91 -10.10
CA GLY A 70 20.86 0.99 -9.69
C GLY A 70 21.19 2.26 -8.92
N GLU A 71 20.30 3.25 -8.90
CA GLU A 71 20.47 4.49 -8.12
C GLU A 71 20.11 4.26 -6.65
N ILE A 72 20.80 4.98 -5.79
CA ILE A 72 20.45 5.13 -4.36
C ILE A 72 20.03 6.59 -4.16
N TYR A 73 18.82 6.81 -3.64
CA TYR A 73 18.30 8.15 -3.39
C TYR A 73 19.25 8.95 -2.49
N SER A 74 19.51 10.19 -2.88
CA SER A 74 20.23 11.19 -2.10
C SER A 74 19.64 12.59 -2.35
N ALA A 75 20.01 13.54 -1.48
CA ALA A 75 19.57 14.93 -1.63
C ALA A 75 20.10 15.57 -2.93
N GLU A 76 21.27 15.16 -3.40
CA GLU A 76 21.86 15.61 -4.68
C GLU A 76 21.05 15.07 -5.86
N LEU A 77 20.69 13.78 -5.81
CA LEU A 77 19.87 13.16 -6.84
C LEU A 77 18.47 13.80 -6.90
N ALA A 78 17.87 14.10 -5.74
CA ALA A 78 16.60 14.80 -5.67
C ALA A 78 16.63 16.19 -6.29
N LYS A 79 17.73 16.95 -6.08
CA LYS A 79 17.93 18.28 -6.70
C LYS A 79 18.08 18.18 -8.21
N ALA A 80 18.71 17.12 -8.73
CA ALA A 80 18.86 16.91 -10.17
C ALA A 80 17.54 16.53 -10.84
N PHE A 81 16.59 15.91 -10.10
CA PHE A 81 15.30 15.44 -10.61
C PHE A 81 14.15 15.87 -9.69
N PRO A 82 13.83 17.17 -9.58
CA PRO A 82 12.88 17.72 -8.61
C PRO A 82 11.44 17.23 -8.79
N ASP A 83 11.05 16.88 -10.02
CA ASP A 83 9.69 16.46 -10.36
C ASP A 83 9.50 14.94 -10.36
N ARG A 84 10.54 14.18 -10.00
CA ARG A 84 10.48 12.72 -10.00
C ARG A 84 9.69 12.22 -8.78
N ASP A 85 8.70 11.37 -9.02
CA ASP A 85 8.03 10.63 -7.94
C ASP A 85 8.93 9.48 -7.48
N TRP A 86 9.36 9.55 -6.21
CA TRP A 86 10.36 8.66 -5.65
C TRP A 86 9.72 7.43 -5.02
N ILE A 87 9.89 6.26 -5.66
CA ILE A 87 9.55 4.96 -5.11
C ILE A 87 10.85 4.32 -4.61
N LEU A 88 10.96 4.14 -3.30
CA LEU A 88 12.22 3.78 -2.64
C LEU A 88 12.13 2.47 -1.85
N THR A 89 13.27 1.83 -1.68
CA THR A 89 13.56 0.76 -0.71
C THR A 89 12.88 -0.58 -1.00
N ARG A 90 11.55 -0.63 -1.02
CA ARG A 90 10.71 -1.82 -1.23
C ARG A 90 9.41 -1.42 -1.91
N ILE A 91 8.78 -2.40 -2.55
CA ILE A 91 7.41 -2.26 -3.06
C ILE A 91 6.61 -3.48 -2.60
N ILE A 92 5.48 -3.24 -1.94
CA ILE A 92 4.44 -4.23 -1.69
C ILE A 92 3.32 -3.92 -2.68
N ARG A 93 3.14 -4.75 -3.70
CA ARG A 93 2.09 -4.63 -4.69
C ARG A 93 0.88 -5.44 -4.27
N PHE A 94 -0.31 -4.93 -4.53
CA PHE A 94 -1.56 -5.59 -4.16
C PHE A 94 -2.62 -5.40 -5.24
N SER A 95 -3.58 -6.30 -5.28
CA SER A 95 -4.72 -6.31 -6.19
C SER A 95 -6.03 -6.20 -5.41
N GLY A 96 -7.05 -5.63 -6.03
CA GLY A 96 -8.40 -5.62 -5.49
C GLY A 96 -9.02 -7.01 -5.47
N LEU A 97 -9.96 -7.21 -4.55
CA LEU A 97 -10.76 -8.43 -4.40
C LEU A 97 -12.24 -8.21 -4.71
N GLU A 98 -12.68 -6.97 -4.91
CA GLU A 98 -14.10 -6.64 -5.10
C GLU A 98 -14.37 -6.30 -6.58
N PRO A 99 -14.89 -7.26 -7.39
CA PRO A 99 -15.14 -7.07 -8.81
C PRO A 99 -16.03 -5.85 -9.08
N GLY A 100 -15.61 -4.99 -10.03
CA GLY A 100 -16.34 -3.77 -10.40
C GLY A 100 -16.22 -2.63 -9.37
N PHE A 101 -15.57 -2.86 -8.23
CA PHE A 101 -15.28 -1.83 -7.23
C PHE A 101 -13.79 -1.46 -7.20
N ASN A 102 -12.91 -2.43 -6.98
CA ASN A 102 -11.46 -2.22 -6.99
C ASN A 102 -10.71 -3.28 -7.82
N GLN A 103 -11.46 -4.14 -8.53
CA GLN A 103 -10.96 -5.18 -9.42
C GLN A 103 -11.65 -5.10 -10.78
N GLY A 104 -10.85 -5.14 -11.84
CA GLY A 104 -11.28 -5.17 -13.24
C GLY A 104 -11.64 -3.81 -13.84
N GLY A 105 -11.57 -3.72 -15.16
CA GLY A 105 -11.91 -2.50 -15.90
C GLY A 105 -11.13 -1.27 -15.48
N ASN A 106 -11.78 -0.13 -15.46
CA ASN A 106 -11.16 1.17 -15.13
C ASN A 106 -11.05 1.44 -13.60
N VAL A 107 -11.33 0.45 -12.76
CA VAL A 107 -11.21 0.56 -11.29
C VAL A 107 -10.16 -0.41 -10.73
N ASP A 108 -9.48 -1.14 -11.57
CA ASP A 108 -8.54 -2.18 -11.15
C ASP A 108 -7.33 -1.61 -10.42
N THR A 109 -7.18 -1.94 -9.13
CA THR A 109 -6.09 -1.45 -8.28
C THR A 109 -4.71 -1.88 -8.80
N TYR A 110 -4.60 -3.12 -9.32
CA TYR A 110 -3.35 -3.67 -9.83
C TYR A 110 -2.90 -2.94 -11.11
N ASP A 111 -3.83 -2.71 -12.04
CA ASP A 111 -3.55 -2.01 -13.31
C ASP A 111 -3.33 -0.51 -13.12
N ARG A 112 -3.87 0.05 -12.04
CA ARG A 112 -3.62 1.45 -11.62
C ARG A 112 -2.26 1.64 -10.96
N TYR A 113 -1.46 0.58 -10.78
CA TYR A 113 -0.12 0.62 -10.18
C TYR A 113 -0.09 1.23 -8.77
N ILE A 114 -1.08 0.87 -7.93
CA ILE A 114 -1.12 1.28 -6.53
C ILE A 114 -0.25 0.34 -5.68
N TYR A 115 0.67 0.91 -4.91
CA TYR A 115 1.64 0.19 -4.07
C TYR A 115 1.71 0.74 -2.66
N ILE A 116 2.27 -0.06 -1.74
CA ILE A 116 2.91 0.45 -0.53
C ILE A 116 4.41 0.53 -0.83
N HIS A 117 5.03 1.70 -0.65
CA HIS A 117 6.45 1.91 -0.97
C HIS A 117 7.12 2.93 -0.05
N GLY A 118 8.44 2.90 0.02
CA GLY A 118 9.25 3.90 0.72
C GLY A 118 9.30 5.23 -0.02
N CYS A 119 9.57 6.29 0.73
CA CYS A 119 9.69 7.65 0.21
C CYS A 119 10.91 8.35 0.82
N PRO A 120 11.34 9.52 0.28
CA PRO A 120 12.39 10.33 0.87
C PRO A 120 12.14 10.65 2.36
N ASP A 121 13.18 10.61 3.19
CA ASP A 121 13.07 10.83 4.64
C ASP A 121 12.49 12.22 5.02
N GLY A 122 12.62 13.22 4.12
CA GLY A 122 11.98 14.53 4.28
C GLY A 122 10.50 14.59 3.91
N THR A 123 9.90 13.47 3.46
CA THR A 123 8.47 13.42 3.12
C THR A 123 7.64 13.51 4.39
N LYS A 124 6.67 14.44 4.40
CA LYS A 124 5.74 14.56 5.51
C LYS A 124 4.75 13.40 5.48
N LEU A 125 4.86 12.50 6.42
CA LEU A 125 3.93 11.41 6.67
C LEU A 125 2.88 11.83 7.73
N GLY A 126 1.80 11.07 7.85
CA GLY A 126 0.67 11.37 8.74
C GLY A 126 -0.37 12.32 8.13
N GLU A 127 -0.18 12.70 6.87
CA GLU A 127 -1.13 13.46 6.07
C GLU A 127 -1.16 12.98 4.62
N ALA A 128 -2.26 13.21 3.93
CA ALA A 128 -2.43 12.84 2.53
C ALA A 128 -1.50 13.66 1.62
N GLY A 129 -0.67 12.99 0.79
CA GLY A 129 0.33 13.67 -0.03
C GLY A 129 0.78 12.91 -1.28
N SER A 130 0.38 11.64 -1.47
CA SER A 130 0.78 10.81 -2.61
C SER A 130 -0.10 11.04 -3.86
N HIS A 131 0.21 10.29 -4.94
CA HIS A 131 -0.57 10.26 -6.18
C HIS A 131 -1.45 8.99 -6.30
N GLY A 132 -1.76 8.33 -5.19
CA GLY A 132 -2.56 7.10 -5.15
C GLY A 132 -1.95 6.03 -4.25
N CYS A 133 -0.65 5.82 -4.35
CA CYS A 133 0.10 4.86 -3.54
C CYS A 133 0.11 5.21 -2.04
N ILE A 134 0.45 4.24 -1.23
CA ILE A 134 0.67 4.39 0.22
C ILE A 134 2.17 4.57 0.46
N ARG A 135 2.57 5.74 0.95
CA ARG A 135 3.96 6.06 1.30
C ARG A 135 4.24 5.73 2.76
N MET A 136 5.40 5.14 3.02
CA MET A 136 5.92 4.84 4.36
C MET A 136 7.36 5.34 4.50
N SER A 137 7.84 5.46 5.75
CA SER A 137 9.28 5.61 5.99
C SER A 137 10.03 4.38 5.49
N ASN A 138 11.26 4.56 5.04
CA ASN A 138 12.07 3.44 4.52
C ASN A 138 12.35 2.38 5.58
N SER A 139 12.53 2.77 6.85
CA SER A 139 12.75 1.87 7.99
C SER A 139 11.51 1.06 8.31
N ASP A 140 10.35 1.71 8.46
CA ASP A 140 9.09 1.04 8.80
C ASP A 140 8.65 0.09 7.69
N LEU A 141 8.82 0.53 6.42
CA LEU A 141 8.53 -0.32 5.28
C LEU A 141 9.38 -1.59 5.25
N THR A 142 10.66 -1.50 5.63
CA THR A 142 11.52 -2.70 5.69
C THR A 142 11.01 -3.69 6.73
N ILE A 143 10.61 -3.21 7.92
CA ILE A 143 10.06 -4.06 8.98
C ILE A 143 8.73 -4.69 8.53
N LEU A 144 7.85 -3.90 7.92
CA LEU A 144 6.58 -4.40 7.38
C LEU A 144 6.83 -5.45 6.30
N PHE A 145 7.71 -5.16 5.34
CA PHE A 145 8.03 -6.03 4.21
C PHE A 145 8.53 -7.41 4.64
N ASP A 146 9.35 -7.47 5.69
CA ASP A 146 9.88 -8.74 6.22
C ASP A 146 8.83 -9.53 7.04
N SER A 147 7.69 -8.91 7.37
CA SER A 147 6.60 -9.50 8.17
C SER A 147 5.38 -9.92 7.35
N VAL A 148 5.33 -9.61 6.06
CA VAL A 148 4.18 -9.91 5.19
C VAL A 148 4.48 -11.05 4.23
N ILE A 149 3.42 -11.69 3.75
CA ILE A 149 3.48 -12.75 2.74
C ILE A 149 2.55 -12.44 1.56
N MET A 150 2.82 -13.02 0.39
CA MET A 150 1.88 -13.00 -0.73
C MET A 150 0.58 -13.69 -0.33
N GLY A 151 -0.55 -13.16 -0.80
CA GLY A 151 -1.90 -13.61 -0.41
C GLY A 151 -2.43 -12.95 0.87
N GLU A 152 -1.61 -12.23 1.62
CA GLU A 152 -2.07 -11.55 2.83
C GLU A 152 -3.09 -10.46 2.51
N ILE A 153 -4.19 -10.44 3.27
CA ILE A 153 -5.28 -9.49 3.09
C ILE A 153 -4.89 -8.09 3.54
N ILE A 154 -5.24 -7.10 2.71
CA ILE A 154 -5.19 -5.68 3.02
C ILE A 154 -6.62 -5.12 2.93
N TYR A 155 -7.07 -4.43 3.96
CA TYR A 155 -8.31 -3.68 3.92
C TYR A 155 -8.03 -2.18 4.02
N ILE A 156 -8.45 -1.41 3.01
CA ILE A 156 -8.29 0.05 2.98
C ILE A 156 -9.63 0.68 3.28
N THR A 157 -9.71 1.46 4.37
CA THR A 157 -10.93 2.11 4.84
C THR A 157 -10.79 3.62 4.92
N ALA A 158 -11.89 4.34 4.70
CA ALA A 158 -11.97 5.78 4.93
C ALA A 158 -12.06 6.15 6.41
N ALA A 159 -12.56 5.22 7.26
CA ALA A 159 -12.79 5.43 8.68
C ALA A 159 -11.52 5.31 9.53
N GLU A 160 -11.58 5.83 10.75
CA GLU A 160 -10.62 5.51 11.80
C GLU A 160 -10.67 4.02 12.14
N PHE A 161 -9.53 3.45 12.54
CA PHE A 161 -9.46 2.04 12.89
C PHE A 161 -10.08 1.80 14.28
N ASP A 162 -11.11 0.96 14.31
CA ASP A 162 -11.68 0.39 15.52
C ASP A 162 -12.10 -1.09 15.29
N ASN A 163 -12.56 -1.74 16.34
CA ASN A 163 -12.96 -3.16 16.28
C ASN A 163 -14.17 -3.42 15.36
N SER A 164 -14.97 -2.43 15.00
CA SER A 164 -16.12 -2.60 14.09
C SER A 164 -15.67 -2.92 12.66
N ILE A 165 -14.48 -2.45 12.27
CA ILE A 165 -13.88 -2.73 10.96
C ILE A 165 -13.61 -4.23 10.79
N LEU A 166 -13.22 -4.93 11.86
CA LEU A 166 -13.02 -6.38 11.81
C LEU A 166 -14.32 -7.14 11.50
N LEU A 167 -15.45 -6.67 12.02
CA LEU A 167 -16.75 -7.23 11.69
C LEU A 167 -17.13 -6.97 10.23
N GLU A 168 -16.83 -5.79 9.71
CA GLU A 168 -17.05 -5.45 8.31
C GLU A 168 -16.23 -6.35 7.38
N ILE A 169 -14.93 -6.51 7.67
CA ILE A 169 -14.03 -7.39 6.90
C ILE A 169 -14.55 -8.82 6.91
N ASN A 170 -14.90 -9.36 8.08
CA ASN A 170 -15.42 -10.72 8.23
C ASN A 170 -16.72 -10.94 7.44
N ASN A 171 -17.59 -9.93 7.35
CA ASN A 171 -18.80 -10.02 6.55
C ASN A 171 -18.51 -9.97 5.04
N LYS A 172 -17.55 -9.15 4.62
CA LYS A 172 -17.12 -9.07 3.23
C LYS A 172 -16.41 -10.35 2.78
N THR A 173 -15.46 -10.86 3.58
CA THR A 173 -14.67 -12.06 3.22
C THR A 173 -15.51 -13.35 3.15
N LYS A 174 -16.60 -13.46 3.90
CA LYS A 174 -17.55 -14.60 3.76
C LYS A 174 -18.15 -14.74 2.36
N ASN A 175 -18.22 -13.66 1.60
CA ASN A 175 -18.75 -13.64 0.25
C ASN A 175 -17.69 -13.99 -0.81
N PHE A 176 -16.41 -14.03 -0.43
CA PHE A 176 -15.30 -14.45 -1.28
C PHE A 176 -14.88 -15.86 -0.89
N VAL A 177 -15.60 -16.86 -1.38
CA VAL A 177 -15.13 -18.25 -1.34
C VAL A 177 -14.00 -18.34 -2.37
N TYR A 178 -12.75 -18.40 -1.90
CA TYR A 178 -11.62 -18.76 -2.78
C TYR A 178 -11.92 -20.14 -3.34
N THR A 179 -12.04 -20.25 -4.65
CA THR A 179 -11.90 -21.55 -5.31
C THR A 179 -10.41 -21.81 -5.47
N ASP A 180 -9.96 -23.05 -5.20
CA ASP A 180 -8.55 -23.48 -5.32
C ASP A 180 -7.96 -23.28 -6.75
N GLU A 181 -8.69 -22.70 -7.66
CA GLU A 181 -8.30 -22.41 -9.04
C GLU A 181 -7.66 -21.00 -9.20
N ASP A 182 -7.65 -20.17 -8.15
CA ASP A 182 -7.15 -18.77 -8.18
C ASP A 182 -5.77 -18.60 -7.53
N LEU A 183 -5.06 -19.71 -7.18
CA LEU A 183 -3.72 -19.72 -6.58
C LEU A 183 -2.64 -20.21 -7.55
#